data_b6ea1576cd2fbc839aa5424b9b8d3132
#
_entry.id   b6ea1576cd2fbc839aa5424b9b8d3132
#
_cell.length_a   1.000
_cell.length_b   1.000
_cell.length_c   1.000
_cell.angle_alpha   90.00
_cell.angle_beta   90.00
_cell.angle_gamma   90.00
#
_symmetry.space_group_name_H-M   'P 1'
#
loop_
_entity.id
_entity.type
_entity.pdbx_description
1 polymer ?
#
loop_
_entity_poly.entity_id
_entity_poly.type
_entity_poly.pdbx_seq_one_letter_code
_entity_poly.pdbx_strand_id
1 'polypeptide(L)'
;MASEKDMKTIKIMKKLKIIYLGHFDNLNSNNTEENVKKAFEQLGHEVVAVDEKDIATLPKYKGDILLFHKAGVGKYVELERWVQMLNHITYKKVMWYLDPIDLIPGRDKYIETMAQYIEYGFLVDDTWRRRHKFKNLYSLKEGIGTVYKGEPKDKFKCDIAFAGSMYGDRRNFVSLLKHHYGEGFKVFNDVFNQDLADLCVSAKITVAPNFPTNEFYWSSRIYLTLGLGGFMVHPDLYGLRDEFEEGKHFAGYKGLEELIQTIDYYLKNNEARKAIQAEGQKECLKTATFKHRIKEMLETIYGE
;
A
#
# COMPACT_ATOMS: atom_id res chain seq x y z
N MET A 1 -25.01 -17.97 -19.35
CA MET A 1 -26.10 -17.48 -18.49
C MET A 1 -25.48 -17.12 -17.15
N ALA A 2 -25.27 -15.84 -16.89
CA ALA A 2 -24.81 -15.36 -15.59
C ALA A 2 -25.92 -15.60 -14.57
N SER A 3 -25.58 -16.11 -13.39
CA SER A 3 -26.56 -16.46 -12.37
C SER A 3 -27.15 -15.19 -11.76
N GLU A 4 -28.44 -15.23 -11.41
CA GLU A 4 -29.19 -14.15 -10.72
C GLU A 4 -28.58 -13.70 -9.36
N LYS A 5 -27.48 -14.29 -8.93
CA LYS A 5 -26.76 -13.91 -7.71
C LYS A 5 -25.82 -12.69 -7.88
N ASP A 6 -25.50 -12.30 -9.12
CA ASP A 6 -24.59 -11.17 -9.38
C ASP A 6 -25.29 -9.81 -9.52
N MET A 7 -26.63 -9.80 -9.46
CA MET A 7 -27.42 -8.56 -9.40
C MET A 7 -27.86 -8.23 -7.97
N LYS A 8 -26.97 -8.27 -7.00
CA LYS A 8 -27.21 -7.50 -5.77
C LYS A 8 -27.17 -6.04 -6.15
N THR A 9 -28.34 -5.42 -6.10
CA THR A 9 -28.65 -4.03 -6.25
C THR A 9 -27.48 -3.17 -5.78
N ILE A 10 -26.83 -2.45 -6.70
CA ILE A 10 -25.90 -1.36 -6.35
C ILE A 10 -26.79 -0.32 -5.66
N LYS A 11 -26.88 -0.41 -4.34
CA LYS A 11 -27.47 0.65 -3.54
C LYS A 11 -26.62 1.87 -3.83
N ILE A 12 -27.18 2.88 -4.48
CA ILE A 12 -26.47 4.12 -4.81
C ILE A 12 -26.04 4.70 -3.48
N MET A 13 -24.75 4.53 -3.15
CA MET A 13 -24.19 5.13 -1.93
C MET A 13 -24.41 6.63 -2.01
N LYS A 14 -24.99 7.20 -0.95
CA LYS A 14 -25.13 8.67 -0.84
C LYS A 14 -23.78 9.32 -1.11
N LYS A 15 -23.75 10.34 -1.95
CA LYS A 15 -22.56 11.15 -2.16
C LYS A 15 -22.09 11.72 -0.81
N LEU A 16 -20.85 11.35 -0.42
CA LEU A 16 -20.23 11.79 0.81
C LEU A 16 -19.27 12.95 0.53
N LYS A 17 -19.07 13.78 1.55
CA LYS A 17 -18.02 14.79 1.58
C LYS A 17 -16.93 14.38 2.54
N ILE A 18 -15.75 14.09 1.98
CA ILE A 18 -14.57 13.61 2.70
C ILE A 18 -13.64 14.79 2.93
N ILE A 19 -13.35 15.11 4.18
CA ILE A 19 -12.26 16.01 4.54
C ILE A 19 -11.02 15.11 4.69
N TYR A 20 -10.06 15.25 3.79
CA TYR A 20 -8.90 14.38 3.76
C TYR A 20 -7.64 15.14 4.16
N LEU A 21 -7.15 14.90 5.37
CA LEU A 21 -5.92 15.45 5.90
C LEU A 21 -4.76 14.51 5.53
N GLY A 22 -3.81 15.00 4.75
CA GLY A 22 -2.69 14.22 4.26
C GLY A 22 -1.57 15.10 3.70
N HIS A 23 -0.56 14.46 3.13
CA HIS A 23 0.58 15.15 2.53
C HIS A 23 0.38 15.32 1.03
N PHE A 24 -0.08 16.50 0.59
CA PHE A 24 -0.43 16.80 -0.80
C PHE A 24 0.63 17.58 -1.57
N ASP A 25 1.68 18.07 -0.91
CA ASP A 25 2.71 18.92 -1.54
C ASP A 25 3.68 18.15 -2.46
N ASN A 26 3.72 16.83 -2.41
CA ASN A 26 4.68 16.05 -3.18
C ASN A 26 4.10 15.53 -4.50
N LEU A 27 4.10 16.38 -5.52
CA LEU A 27 3.59 16.06 -6.87
C LEU A 27 4.43 15.01 -7.62
N ASN A 28 5.63 14.66 -7.12
CA ASN A 28 6.58 13.82 -7.85
C ASN A 28 6.62 12.35 -7.41
N SER A 29 5.81 11.94 -6.44
CA SER A 29 5.77 10.56 -5.96
C SER A 29 4.46 9.88 -6.36
N ASN A 30 4.45 8.54 -6.36
CA ASN A 30 3.20 7.75 -6.28
C ASN A 30 2.54 8.05 -4.94
N ASN A 31 2.10 9.29 -4.78
CA ASN A 31 1.54 9.81 -3.56
C ASN A 31 0.26 9.03 -3.25
N THR A 32 0.27 8.30 -2.15
CA THR A 32 -0.87 7.52 -1.69
C THR A 32 -2.10 8.41 -1.50
N GLU A 33 -1.90 9.61 -0.98
CA GLU A 33 -2.96 10.58 -0.72
C GLU A 33 -3.69 10.99 -2.00
N GLU A 34 -2.96 11.32 -3.06
CA GLU A 34 -3.56 11.66 -4.35
C GLU A 34 -4.30 10.47 -4.98
N ASN A 35 -3.78 9.26 -4.84
CA ASN A 35 -4.42 8.06 -5.36
C ASN A 35 -5.69 7.70 -4.55
N VAL A 36 -5.67 7.85 -3.24
CA VAL A 36 -6.83 7.68 -2.37
C VAL A 36 -7.90 8.73 -2.67
N LYS A 37 -7.51 10.00 -2.82
CA LYS A 37 -8.41 11.09 -3.23
C LYS A 37 -9.10 10.76 -4.55
N LYS A 38 -8.33 10.42 -5.59
CA LYS A 38 -8.86 10.01 -6.90
C LYS A 38 -9.82 8.82 -6.79
N ALA A 39 -9.53 7.85 -5.93
CA ALA A 39 -10.39 6.69 -5.74
C ALA A 39 -11.75 7.07 -5.15
N PHE A 40 -11.81 7.98 -4.16
CA PHE A 40 -13.07 8.53 -3.66
C PHE A 40 -13.85 9.30 -4.74
N GLU A 41 -13.16 10.16 -5.50
CA GLU A 41 -13.76 10.93 -6.58
C GLU A 41 -14.34 10.01 -7.69
N GLN A 42 -13.62 8.95 -8.06
CA GLN A 42 -14.09 7.92 -9.01
C GLN A 42 -15.31 7.15 -8.50
N LEU A 43 -15.52 7.09 -7.19
CA LEU A 43 -16.71 6.51 -6.57
C LEU A 43 -17.86 7.52 -6.41
N GLY A 44 -17.67 8.77 -6.87
CA GLY A 44 -18.69 9.81 -6.87
C GLY A 44 -18.73 10.67 -5.61
N HIS A 45 -17.76 10.54 -4.70
CA HIS A 45 -17.68 11.36 -3.49
C HIS A 45 -16.96 12.69 -3.73
N GLU A 46 -17.22 13.68 -2.87
CA GLU A 46 -16.50 14.95 -2.85
C GLU A 46 -15.32 14.85 -1.88
N VAL A 47 -14.13 15.25 -2.31
CA VAL A 47 -12.94 15.28 -1.46
C VAL A 47 -12.40 16.69 -1.30
N VAL A 48 -12.30 17.15 -0.07
CA VAL A 48 -11.58 18.36 0.31
C VAL A 48 -10.23 17.95 0.88
N ALA A 49 -9.18 18.11 0.08
CA ALA A 49 -7.81 17.85 0.50
C ALA A 49 -7.30 18.98 1.40
N VAL A 50 -6.80 18.65 2.56
CA VAL A 50 -6.16 19.57 3.52
C VAL A 50 -4.74 19.07 3.74
N ASP A 51 -3.75 19.90 3.43
CA ASP A 51 -2.36 19.52 3.68
C ASP A 51 -2.04 19.50 5.19
N GLU A 52 -1.24 18.55 5.64
CA GLU A 52 -0.87 18.42 7.06
C GLU A 52 -0.21 19.67 7.64
N LYS A 53 0.51 20.47 6.83
CA LYS A 53 1.09 21.74 7.27
C LYS A 53 0.00 22.79 7.61
N ASP A 54 -1.18 22.65 7.01
CA ASP A 54 -2.32 23.54 7.21
C ASP A 54 -3.35 22.98 8.21
N ILE A 55 -2.96 21.99 9.01
CA ILE A 55 -3.82 21.27 9.98
C ILE A 55 -4.61 22.22 10.89
N ALA A 56 -4.05 23.39 11.23
CA ALA A 56 -4.72 24.40 12.04
C ALA A 56 -6.00 24.95 11.37
N THR A 57 -6.17 24.77 10.07
CA THR A 57 -7.38 25.20 9.34
C THR A 57 -8.51 24.17 9.40
N LEU A 58 -8.23 22.96 9.85
CA LEU A 58 -9.16 21.82 9.83
C LEU A 58 -10.53 22.14 10.46
N PRO A 59 -10.63 22.90 11.59
CA PRO A 59 -11.93 23.24 12.18
C PRO A 59 -12.87 24.08 11.31
N LYS A 60 -12.35 24.67 10.22
CA LYS A 60 -13.17 25.44 9.27
C LYS A 60 -13.98 24.55 8.32
N TYR A 61 -13.60 23.28 8.21
CA TYR A 61 -14.22 22.34 7.28
C TYR A 61 -15.30 21.52 7.97
N LYS A 62 -16.33 21.18 7.19
CA LYS A 62 -17.39 20.25 7.59
C LYS A 62 -17.57 19.20 6.51
N GLY A 63 -17.75 17.94 6.91
CA GLY A 63 -17.90 16.81 6.01
C GLY A 63 -18.70 15.68 6.66
N ASP A 64 -18.77 14.55 5.97
CA ASP A 64 -19.31 13.30 6.51
C ASP A 64 -18.22 12.46 7.18
N ILE A 65 -16.99 12.55 6.66
CA ILE A 65 -15.81 11.84 7.16
C ILE A 65 -14.60 12.80 7.21
N LEU A 66 -13.84 12.75 8.31
CA LEU A 66 -12.45 13.15 8.35
C LEU A 66 -11.60 11.89 8.13
N LEU A 67 -10.88 11.82 7.03
CA LEU A 67 -9.87 10.79 6.78
C LEU A 67 -8.48 11.36 7.02
N PHE A 68 -7.61 10.60 7.69
CA PHE A 68 -6.21 10.96 7.89
C PHE A 68 -5.33 9.71 8.06
N HIS A 69 -4.01 9.88 7.84
CA HIS A 69 -3.01 8.84 8.09
C HIS A 69 -2.32 9.07 9.44
N LYS A 70 -1.35 9.97 9.50
CA LYS A 70 -0.62 10.35 10.73
C LYS A 70 -0.93 11.75 11.22
N ALA A 71 -1.67 12.53 10.43
CA ALA A 71 -2.03 13.92 10.73
C ALA A 71 -0.84 14.84 11.01
N GLY A 72 0.35 14.52 10.50
CA GLY A 72 1.56 15.30 10.73
C GLY A 72 1.98 15.40 12.20
N VAL A 73 1.50 14.50 13.08
CA VAL A 73 1.88 14.46 14.49
C VAL A 73 3.38 14.24 14.64
N GLY A 74 4.00 15.03 15.51
CA GLY A 74 5.45 15.08 15.69
C GLY A 74 6.21 15.93 14.65
N LYS A 75 5.53 16.47 13.65
CA LYS A 75 6.11 17.39 12.66
C LYS A 75 5.43 18.75 12.62
N TYR A 76 4.09 18.76 12.56
CA TYR A 76 3.30 19.99 12.44
C TYR A 76 2.39 20.24 13.65
N VAL A 77 2.10 19.19 14.42
CA VAL A 77 1.24 19.27 15.60
C VAL A 77 1.70 18.27 16.67
N GLU A 78 1.60 18.66 17.93
CA GLU A 78 1.81 17.74 19.05
C GLU A 78 0.59 16.83 19.24
N LEU A 79 0.81 15.61 19.77
CA LEU A 79 -0.24 14.60 19.92
C LEU A 79 -1.42 15.10 20.75
N GLU A 80 -1.15 15.78 21.88
CA GLU A 80 -2.17 16.30 22.77
C GLU A 80 -3.05 17.35 22.09
N ARG A 81 -2.44 18.22 21.29
CA ARG A 81 -3.15 19.23 20.52
C ARG A 81 -3.99 18.59 19.41
N TRP A 82 -3.46 17.55 18.76
CA TRP A 82 -4.22 16.79 17.76
C TRP A 82 -5.46 16.15 18.37
N VAL A 83 -5.31 15.50 19.53
CA VAL A 83 -6.45 14.92 20.30
C VAL A 83 -7.48 15.99 20.64
N GLN A 84 -7.06 17.16 21.12
CA GLN A 84 -7.97 18.28 21.39
C GLN A 84 -8.75 18.70 20.13
N MET A 85 -8.09 18.78 18.98
CA MET A 85 -8.73 19.10 17.71
C MET A 85 -9.76 18.04 17.31
N LEU A 86 -9.44 16.75 17.45
CA LEU A 86 -10.37 15.64 17.17
C LEU A 86 -11.64 15.71 18.01
N ASN A 87 -11.56 16.14 19.28
CA ASN A 87 -12.72 16.31 20.16
C ASN A 87 -13.71 17.40 19.68
N HIS A 88 -13.26 18.36 18.88
CA HIS A 88 -14.11 19.38 18.29
C HIS A 88 -14.73 18.98 16.94
N ILE A 89 -14.30 17.87 16.36
CA ILE A 89 -14.84 17.36 15.10
C ILE A 89 -16.07 16.50 15.38
N THR A 90 -17.20 16.90 14.82
CA THR A 90 -18.52 16.30 15.09
C THR A 90 -18.96 15.25 14.07
N TYR A 91 -18.17 15.05 13.02
CA TYR A 91 -18.42 14.03 11.99
C TYR A 91 -17.43 12.87 12.12
N LYS A 92 -17.64 11.77 11.38
CA LYS A 92 -16.87 10.53 11.55
C LYS A 92 -15.38 10.75 11.37
N LYS A 93 -14.58 10.34 12.32
CA LYS A 93 -13.12 10.36 12.29
C LYS A 93 -12.61 8.97 11.91
N VAL A 94 -11.91 8.90 10.79
CA VAL A 94 -11.40 7.67 10.21
C VAL A 94 -9.90 7.81 10.03
N MET A 95 -9.13 6.93 10.66
CA MET A 95 -7.69 6.83 10.47
C MET A 95 -7.39 5.65 9.54
N TRP A 96 -6.53 5.85 8.55
CA TRP A 96 -5.94 4.75 7.78
C TRP A 96 -4.42 4.78 7.93
N TYR A 97 -3.90 3.95 8.82
CA TYR A 97 -2.48 3.92 9.16
C TYR A 97 -1.72 2.96 8.25
N LEU A 98 -0.76 3.49 7.47
CA LEU A 98 -0.12 2.83 6.33
C LEU A 98 1.27 2.24 6.64
N ASP A 99 1.78 2.44 7.84
CA ASP A 99 3.10 1.94 8.22
C ASP A 99 3.04 0.70 9.12
N PRO A 100 4.14 -0.09 9.18
CA PRO A 100 4.27 -1.11 10.21
C PRO A 100 4.28 -0.46 11.58
N ILE A 101 3.60 -1.08 12.55
CA ILE A 101 3.48 -0.54 13.90
C ILE A 101 4.59 -1.12 14.78
N ASP A 102 4.77 -2.43 14.73
CA ASP A 102 5.83 -3.09 15.44
C ASP A 102 7.23 -2.63 15.00
N LEU A 103 8.19 -2.74 15.87
CA LEU A 103 9.61 -2.44 15.66
C LEU A 103 9.95 -0.95 15.49
N ILE A 104 8.96 -0.06 15.53
CA ILE A 104 9.22 1.39 15.51
C ILE A 104 8.68 2.02 16.79
N PRO A 105 9.56 2.46 17.68
CA PRO A 105 9.15 2.98 18.98
C PRO A 105 8.09 4.09 18.89
N GLY A 106 7.09 4.02 19.74
CA GLY A 106 6.03 5.03 19.88
C GLY A 106 4.87 4.93 18.90
N ARG A 107 4.94 4.07 17.89
CA ARG A 107 3.83 3.87 16.95
C ARG A 107 2.66 3.13 17.58
N ASP A 108 2.94 2.13 18.40
CA ASP A 108 1.96 1.41 19.22
C ASP A 108 1.17 2.36 20.10
N LYS A 109 1.86 3.18 20.88
CA LYS A 109 1.24 4.20 21.73
C LYS A 109 0.39 5.22 20.94
N TYR A 110 0.87 5.63 19.76
CA TYR A 110 0.09 6.51 18.88
C TYR A 110 -1.22 5.84 18.46
N ILE A 111 -1.19 4.59 17.99
CA ILE A 111 -2.39 3.85 17.56
C ILE A 111 -3.35 3.62 18.73
N GLU A 112 -2.84 3.22 19.90
CA GLU A 112 -3.64 3.05 21.12
C GLU A 112 -4.33 4.35 21.56
N THR A 113 -3.62 5.47 21.44
CA THR A 113 -4.19 6.79 21.70
C THR A 113 -5.28 7.11 20.68
N MET A 114 -4.96 6.99 19.38
CA MET A 114 -5.94 7.32 18.34
C MET A 114 -7.21 6.48 18.43
N ALA A 115 -7.10 5.19 18.77
CA ALA A 115 -8.26 4.31 18.94
C ALA A 115 -9.29 4.82 19.95
N GLN A 116 -8.93 5.72 20.86
CA GLN A 116 -9.85 6.32 21.82
C GLN A 116 -10.63 7.52 21.27
N TYR A 117 -10.14 8.12 20.17
CA TYR A 117 -10.66 9.39 19.64
C TYR A 117 -11.22 9.30 18.22
N ILE A 118 -11.20 8.11 17.63
CA ILE A 118 -11.72 7.85 16.27
C ILE A 118 -12.86 6.84 16.31
N GLU A 119 -13.75 6.92 15.35
CA GLU A 119 -14.81 5.92 15.18
C GLU A 119 -14.31 4.68 14.45
N TYR A 120 -13.39 4.85 13.46
CA TYR A 120 -12.83 3.75 12.66
C TYR A 120 -11.34 3.95 12.45
N GLY A 121 -10.55 2.92 12.70
CA GLY A 121 -9.14 2.86 12.36
C GLY A 121 -8.86 1.69 11.44
N PHE A 122 -8.21 1.94 10.31
CA PHE A 122 -7.77 0.93 9.37
C PHE A 122 -6.25 0.81 9.42
N LEU A 123 -5.75 -0.41 9.59
CA LEU A 123 -4.31 -0.67 9.74
C LEU A 123 -3.85 -1.61 8.64
N VAL A 124 -2.74 -1.26 7.98
CA VAL A 124 -2.08 -2.18 7.03
C VAL A 124 -1.32 -3.28 7.78
N ASP A 125 -0.83 -2.99 9.00
CA ASP A 125 -0.18 -3.97 9.87
C ASP A 125 -1.22 -4.76 10.69
N ASP A 126 -1.70 -5.84 10.09
CA ASP A 126 -2.66 -6.73 10.75
C ASP A 126 -2.02 -7.60 11.83
N THR A 127 -0.69 -7.75 11.84
CA THR A 127 0.03 -8.48 12.89
C THR A 127 -0.15 -7.81 14.24
N TRP A 128 0.03 -6.49 14.30
CA TRP A 128 -0.20 -5.72 15.52
C TRP A 128 -1.68 -5.78 15.93
N ARG A 129 -2.60 -5.54 14.99
CA ARG A 129 -4.04 -5.54 15.25
C ARG A 129 -4.54 -6.87 15.83
N ARG A 130 -4.07 -8.00 15.33
CA ARG A 130 -4.46 -9.34 15.82
C ARG A 130 -4.08 -9.58 17.28
N ARG A 131 -3.04 -8.93 17.78
CA ARG A 131 -2.60 -9.02 19.18
C ARG A 131 -3.35 -8.05 20.10
N HIS A 132 -3.92 -6.98 19.54
CA HIS A 132 -4.59 -5.91 20.30
C HIS A 132 -6.08 -5.87 19.92
N LYS A 133 -6.96 -6.12 20.90
CA LYS A 133 -8.40 -6.30 20.66
C LYS A 133 -9.17 -4.97 20.75
N PHE A 134 -8.90 -4.04 19.84
CA PHE A 134 -9.72 -2.83 19.69
C PHE A 134 -10.92 -3.09 18.78
N LYS A 135 -12.12 -2.71 19.21
CA LYS A 135 -13.38 -2.96 18.48
C LYS A 135 -13.53 -2.10 17.21
N ASN A 136 -12.84 -0.96 17.19
CA ASN A 136 -12.91 0.03 16.11
C ASN A 136 -11.66 0.03 15.21
N LEU A 137 -10.79 -0.97 15.34
CA LEU A 137 -9.63 -1.15 14.47
C LEU A 137 -9.82 -2.36 13.53
N TYR A 138 -9.65 -2.11 12.25
CA TYR A 138 -9.87 -3.04 11.15
C TYR A 138 -8.59 -3.24 10.35
N SER A 139 -8.46 -4.35 9.63
CA SER A 139 -7.40 -4.54 8.63
C SER A 139 -7.84 -3.90 7.32
N LEU A 140 -6.97 -3.11 6.71
CA LEU A 140 -7.17 -2.63 5.34
C LEU A 140 -5.80 -2.43 4.69
N LYS A 141 -5.53 -3.20 3.66
CA LYS A 141 -4.26 -3.14 2.93
C LYS A 141 -4.21 -1.94 1.99
N GLU A 142 -3.01 -1.61 1.53
CA GLU A 142 -2.84 -0.64 0.44
C GLU A 142 -3.29 -1.25 -0.91
N GLY A 143 -3.15 -0.49 -1.97
CA GLY A 143 -3.47 -0.94 -3.31
C GLY A 143 -2.66 -0.17 -4.35
N ILE A 144 -2.89 -0.46 -5.62
CA ILE A 144 -2.38 0.36 -6.70
C ILE A 144 -3.37 1.50 -7.02
N GLY A 145 -2.82 2.68 -7.30
CA GLY A 145 -3.57 3.84 -7.75
C GLY A 145 -3.53 4.02 -9.28
N THR A 146 -2.86 5.08 -9.72
CA THR A 146 -2.70 5.35 -11.14
C THR A 146 -1.80 4.29 -11.78
N VAL A 147 -2.33 3.63 -12.80
CA VAL A 147 -1.59 2.62 -13.59
C VAL A 147 -0.95 3.29 -14.79
N TYR A 148 0.36 3.32 -14.82
CA TYR A 148 1.14 3.79 -15.94
C TYR A 148 1.46 2.62 -16.87
N LYS A 149 1.39 2.83 -18.18
CA LYS A 149 1.85 1.85 -19.16
C LYS A 149 3.37 1.90 -19.24
N GLY A 150 4.03 0.88 -18.73
CA GLY A 150 5.49 0.77 -18.80
C GLY A 150 5.99 0.56 -20.23
N GLU A 151 7.11 1.16 -20.55
CA GLU A 151 7.86 0.94 -21.79
C GLU A 151 9.29 0.51 -21.43
N PRO A 152 9.85 -0.53 -22.10
CA PRO A 152 11.22 -0.94 -21.87
C PRO A 152 12.22 0.19 -22.13
N LYS A 153 13.09 0.48 -21.16
CA LYS A 153 14.14 1.50 -21.24
C LYS A 153 15.50 0.90 -20.88
N ASP A 154 16.51 1.17 -21.68
CA ASP A 154 17.86 0.64 -21.47
C ASP A 154 18.46 1.04 -20.11
N LYS A 155 18.14 2.25 -19.61
CA LYS A 155 18.58 2.72 -18.28
C LYS A 155 18.13 1.81 -17.14
N PHE A 156 16.99 1.09 -17.29
CA PHE A 156 16.41 0.18 -16.31
C PHE A 156 16.65 -1.30 -16.58
N LYS A 157 17.28 -1.63 -17.72
CA LYS A 157 17.52 -3.02 -18.13
C LYS A 157 18.50 -3.71 -17.19
N CYS A 158 18.06 -4.78 -16.55
CA CYS A 158 18.85 -5.64 -15.68
C CYS A 158 18.16 -6.99 -15.47
N ASP A 159 18.89 -7.93 -14.91
CA ASP A 159 18.32 -9.23 -14.54
C ASP A 159 17.43 -9.10 -13.30
N ILE A 160 17.92 -8.40 -12.29
CA ILE A 160 17.22 -8.24 -11.02
C ILE A 160 17.26 -6.76 -10.60
N ALA A 161 16.11 -6.21 -10.26
CA ALA A 161 15.96 -4.86 -9.74
C ALA A 161 15.42 -4.85 -8.30
N PHE A 162 15.95 -3.96 -7.49
CA PHE A 162 15.32 -3.50 -6.26
C PHE A 162 15.03 -2.01 -6.38
N ALA A 163 13.77 -1.60 -6.20
CA ALA A 163 13.35 -0.20 -6.16
C ALA A 163 12.91 0.19 -4.75
N GLY A 164 13.59 1.17 -4.14
CA GLY A 164 13.20 1.70 -2.84
C GLY A 164 14.36 2.13 -1.95
N SER A 165 14.01 2.75 -0.83
CA SER A 165 14.96 3.31 0.13
C SER A 165 15.70 2.23 0.92
N MET A 166 16.95 2.53 1.27
CA MET A 166 17.90 1.63 1.95
C MET A 166 17.86 1.87 3.48
N TYR A 167 16.95 1.22 4.18
CA TYR A 167 16.88 1.26 5.65
C TYR A 167 16.74 -0.14 6.26
N GLY A 168 17.07 -0.27 7.54
CA GLY A 168 17.01 -1.53 8.28
C GLY A 168 17.81 -2.65 7.61
N ASP A 169 17.29 -3.86 7.65
CA ASP A 169 17.93 -5.05 7.10
C ASP A 169 18.00 -5.09 5.57
N ARG A 170 17.40 -4.13 4.87
CA ARG A 170 17.50 -4.04 3.41
C ARG A 170 18.93 -3.90 2.92
N ARG A 171 19.81 -3.28 3.71
CA ARG A 171 21.25 -3.17 3.36
C ARG A 171 21.89 -4.55 3.25
N ASN A 172 21.62 -5.43 4.21
CA ASN A 172 22.16 -6.81 4.21
C ASN A 172 21.60 -7.61 3.04
N PHE A 173 20.30 -7.50 2.79
CA PHE A 173 19.63 -8.13 1.66
C PHE A 173 20.22 -7.67 0.31
N VAL A 174 20.39 -6.38 0.11
CA VAL A 174 20.97 -5.81 -1.10
C VAL A 174 22.44 -6.22 -1.26
N SER A 175 23.23 -6.22 -0.17
CA SER A 175 24.62 -6.67 -0.20
C SER A 175 24.74 -8.13 -0.60
N LEU A 176 23.86 -9.00 -0.11
CA LEU A 176 23.81 -10.40 -0.49
C LEU A 176 23.56 -10.58 -2.00
N LEU A 177 22.51 -9.92 -2.51
CA LEU A 177 22.17 -10.03 -3.95
C LEU A 177 23.26 -9.42 -4.84
N LYS A 178 23.88 -8.32 -4.41
CA LYS A 178 24.98 -7.71 -5.15
C LYS A 178 26.21 -8.59 -5.16
N HIS A 179 26.52 -9.27 -4.05
CA HIS A 179 27.60 -10.24 -3.98
C HIS A 179 27.36 -11.44 -4.91
N HIS A 180 26.13 -11.95 -4.96
CA HIS A 180 25.80 -13.16 -5.73
C HIS A 180 25.62 -12.90 -7.23
N TYR A 181 24.96 -11.79 -7.62
CA TYR A 181 24.60 -11.50 -9.02
C TYR A 181 25.43 -10.41 -9.68
N GLY A 182 26.31 -9.72 -8.94
CA GLY A 182 27.19 -8.68 -9.49
C GLY A 182 26.41 -7.60 -10.24
N GLU A 183 26.81 -7.34 -11.48
CA GLU A 183 26.19 -6.33 -12.36
C GLU A 183 24.77 -6.70 -12.84
N GLY A 184 24.37 -7.96 -12.71
CA GLY A 184 23.01 -8.41 -13.01
C GLY A 184 21.97 -7.85 -12.03
N PHE A 185 22.38 -7.46 -10.81
CA PHE A 185 21.53 -6.87 -9.79
C PHE A 185 21.73 -5.35 -9.67
N LYS A 186 20.66 -4.59 -9.85
CA LYS A 186 20.67 -3.12 -9.73
C LYS A 186 19.70 -2.62 -8.68
N VAL A 187 20.13 -1.56 -7.99
CA VAL A 187 19.32 -0.82 -7.00
C VAL A 187 18.93 0.51 -7.60
N PHE A 188 17.66 0.84 -7.51
CA PHE A 188 17.09 2.08 -7.98
C PHE A 188 16.43 2.83 -6.81
N ASN A 189 16.94 4.01 -6.52
CA ASN A 189 16.33 4.93 -5.56
C ASN A 189 15.51 5.99 -6.32
N ASP A 190 14.50 6.55 -5.65
CA ASP A 190 13.71 7.69 -6.16
C ASP A 190 13.09 7.46 -7.56
N VAL A 191 12.65 6.22 -7.81
CA VAL A 191 11.97 5.83 -9.05
C VAL A 191 10.47 5.75 -8.79
N PHE A 192 9.69 6.62 -9.45
CA PHE A 192 8.26 6.79 -9.24
C PHE A 192 7.49 6.89 -10.56
N ASN A 193 6.18 6.76 -10.51
CA ASN A 193 5.25 7.03 -11.60
C ASN A 193 5.63 6.28 -12.91
N GLN A 194 5.83 6.99 -14.00
CA GLN A 194 6.20 6.40 -15.30
C GLN A 194 7.54 5.68 -15.23
N ASP A 195 8.55 6.24 -14.57
CA ASP A 195 9.86 5.59 -14.43
C ASP A 195 9.77 4.25 -13.67
N LEU A 196 8.91 4.14 -12.66
CA LEU A 196 8.68 2.87 -11.96
C LEU A 196 7.98 1.85 -12.87
N ALA A 197 7.02 2.28 -13.69
CA ALA A 197 6.39 1.40 -14.66
C ALA A 197 7.40 0.92 -15.73
N ASP A 198 8.23 1.82 -16.22
CA ASP A 198 9.29 1.50 -17.17
C ASP A 198 10.33 0.52 -16.56
N LEU A 199 10.69 0.72 -15.28
CA LEU A 199 11.55 -0.21 -14.54
C LEU A 199 10.91 -1.60 -14.43
N CYS A 200 9.64 -1.67 -14.04
CA CYS A 200 8.93 -2.94 -13.86
C CYS A 200 8.90 -3.80 -15.12
N VAL A 201 8.82 -3.19 -16.30
CA VAL A 201 8.80 -3.92 -17.57
C VAL A 201 10.20 -4.10 -18.21
N SER A 202 11.21 -3.35 -17.74
CA SER A 202 12.60 -3.43 -18.24
C SER A 202 13.43 -4.46 -17.48
N ALA A 203 13.23 -4.59 -16.18
CA ALA A 203 13.89 -5.60 -15.36
C ALA A 203 13.23 -6.96 -15.56
N LYS A 204 14.03 -8.05 -15.58
CA LYS A 204 13.46 -9.41 -15.66
C LYS A 204 12.75 -9.78 -14.37
N ILE A 205 13.33 -9.42 -13.23
CA ILE A 205 12.82 -9.73 -11.88
C ILE A 205 12.89 -8.47 -11.03
N THR A 206 11.81 -8.17 -10.31
CA THR A 206 11.81 -7.16 -9.24
C THR A 206 11.73 -7.88 -7.90
N VAL A 207 12.67 -7.60 -7.00
CA VAL A 207 12.67 -8.17 -5.66
C VAL A 207 12.18 -7.14 -4.65
N ALA A 208 11.38 -7.57 -3.67
CA ALA A 208 10.92 -6.70 -2.60
C ALA A 208 11.09 -7.39 -1.23
N PRO A 209 12.20 -7.14 -0.54
CA PRO A 209 12.31 -7.55 0.85
C PRO A 209 11.26 -6.82 1.67
N ASN A 210 10.51 -7.55 2.46
CA ASN A 210 9.56 -6.97 3.39
C ASN A 210 10.26 -6.62 4.70
N PHE A 211 10.03 -5.40 5.22
CA PHE A 211 10.55 -4.97 6.52
C PHE A 211 9.49 -4.12 7.25
N PRO A 212 9.13 -4.46 8.47
CA PRO A 212 9.50 -5.69 9.20
C PRO A 212 8.99 -6.95 8.50
N THR A 213 9.69 -8.07 8.68
CA THR A 213 9.20 -9.36 8.21
C THR A 213 8.23 -9.92 9.24
N ASN A 214 6.94 -9.93 8.91
CA ASN A 214 5.90 -10.59 9.67
C ASN A 214 4.81 -11.12 8.74
N GLU A 215 3.98 -12.04 9.24
CA GLU A 215 3.06 -12.83 8.42
C GLU A 215 1.85 -12.03 7.88
N PHE A 216 1.55 -10.86 8.46
CA PHE A 216 0.34 -10.09 8.14
C PHE A 216 0.63 -8.62 7.81
N TYR A 217 1.88 -8.30 7.51
CA TYR A 217 2.28 -7.00 7.00
C TYR A 217 3.14 -7.14 5.74
N TRP A 218 2.85 -6.35 4.74
CA TRP A 218 3.66 -6.13 3.55
C TRP A 218 3.49 -4.71 3.05
N SER A 219 4.48 -4.23 2.34
CA SER A 219 4.48 -2.88 1.80
C SER A 219 3.75 -2.80 0.45
N SER A 220 3.36 -1.58 0.06
CA SER A 220 2.75 -1.27 -1.25
C SER A 220 3.54 -1.74 -2.48
N ARG A 221 4.81 -2.10 -2.33
CA ARG A 221 5.66 -2.54 -3.46
C ARG A 221 5.07 -3.69 -4.26
N ILE A 222 4.40 -4.64 -3.58
CA ILE A 222 3.79 -5.76 -4.31
C ILE A 222 2.71 -5.25 -5.26
N TYR A 223 1.83 -4.37 -4.78
CA TYR A 223 0.77 -3.79 -5.61
C TYR A 223 1.32 -2.94 -6.75
N LEU A 224 2.35 -2.14 -6.47
CA LEU A 224 3.01 -1.32 -7.48
C LEU A 224 3.70 -2.18 -8.54
N THR A 225 4.48 -3.19 -8.12
CA THR A 225 5.19 -4.04 -9.08
C THR A 225 4.21 -4.86 -9.93
N LEU A 226 3.27 -5.55 -9.30
CA LEU A 226 2.29 -6.37 -10.04
C LEU A 226 1.42 -5.50 -10.93
N GLY A 227 0.83 -4.44 -10.40
CA GLY A 227 -0.09 -3.58 -11.14
C GLY A 227 0.57 -2.82 -12.31
N LEU A 228 1.86 -2.51 -12.21
CA LEU A 228 2.66 -1.91 -13.30
C LEU A 228 3.26 -2.95 -14.26
N GLY A 229 2.92 -4.22 -14.09
CA GLY A 229 3.31 -5.29 -15.00
C GLY A 229 4.73 -5.80 -14.80
N GLY A 230 5.28 -5.74 -13.58
CA GLY A 230 6.55 -6.35 -13.21
C GLY A 230 6.40 -7.80 -12.74
N PHE A 231 7.47 -8.59 -12.87
CA PHE A 231 7.54 -9.89 -12.20
C PHE A 231 8.12 -9.72 -10.80
N MET A 232 7.36 -10.15 -9.78
CA MET A 232 7.71 -9.96 -8.38
C MET A 232 8.25 -11.23 -7.74
N VAL A 233 9.40 -11.13 -7.07
CA VAL A 233 9.88 -12.09 -6.07
C VAL A 233 9.73 -11.45 -4.69
N HIS A 234 8.94 -12.07 -3.82
CA HIS A 234 8.52 -11.51 -2.53
C HIS A 234 8.52 -12.60 -1.44
N PRO A 235 8.77 -12.29 -0.16
CA PRO A 235 8.55 -13.26 0.92
C PRO A 235 7.16 -13.88 0.84
N ASP A 236 7.08 -15.22 0.95
CA ASP A 236 5.81 -15.96 1.03
C ASP A 236 5.22 -15.80 2.43
N LEU A 237 4.40 -14.78 2.61
CA LEU A 237 3.76 -14.44 3.88
C LEU A 237 2.36 -15.06 3.95
N TYR A 238 2.00 -15.59 5.11
CA TYR A 238 0.72 -16.27 5.31
C TYR A 238 -0.48 -15.40 4.94
N GLY A 239 -0.54 -14.16 5.43
CA GLY A 239 -1.65 -13.25 5.15
C GLY A 239 -1.68 -12.71 3.71
N LEU A 240 -0.58 -12.76 2.97
CA LEU A 240 -0.52 -12.33 1.59
C LEU A 240 -1.31 -13.27 0.67
N ARG A 241 -1.46 -14.53 1.06
CA ARG A 241 -2.21 -15.55 0.34
C ARG A 241 -3.71 -15.27 0.25
N ASP A 242 -4.23 -14.38 1.10
CA ASP A 242 -5.62 -13.92 1.01
C ASP A 242 -5.84 -12.99 -0.19
N GLU A 243 -4.76 -12.39 -0.74
CA GLU A 243 -4.82 -11.47 -1.88
C GLU A 243 -4.18 -12.03 -3.15
N PHE A 244 -3.05 -12.74 -3.02
CA PHE A 244 -2.27 -13.26 -4.14
C PHE A 244 -1.81 -14.70 -3.89
N GLU A 245 -1.96 -15.54 -4.89
CA GLU A 245 -1.53 -16.93 -4.88
C GLU A 245 -0.06 -17.03 -5.30
N GLU A 246 0.78 -17.61 -4.41
CA GLU A 246 2.17 -17.91 -4.70
C GLU A 246 2.29 -18.90 -5.87
N GLY A 247 3.29 -18.73 -6.73
CA GLY A 247 3.48 -19.54 -7.94
C GLY A 247 2.56 -19.19 -9.11
N LYS A 248 1.56 -18.31 -8.90
CA LYS A 248 0.61 -17.87 -9.92
C LYS A 248 0.62 -16.36 -10.15
N HIS A 249 0.66 -15.57 -9.08
CA HIS A 249 0.62 -14.11 -9.15
C HIS A 249 1.96 -13.47 -8.81
N PHE A 250 2.77 -14.15 -8.02
CA PHE A 250 4.13 -13.76 -7.66
C PHE A 250 4.97 -15.00 -7.38
N ALA A 251 6.29 -14.87 -7.31
CA ALA A 251 7.18 -15.95 -6.88
C ALA A 251 7.58 -15.74 -5.42
N GLY A 252 7.26 -16.73 -4.58
CA GLY A 252 7.50 -16.68 -3.14
C GLY A 252 8.87 -17.21 -2.73
N TYR A 253 9.34 -16.82 -1.54
CA TYR A 253 10.47 -17.44 -0.85
C TYR A 253 10.31 -17.31 0.67
N LYS A 254 10.88 -18.26 1.43
CA LYS A 254 10.83 -18.28 2.90
C LYS A 254 12.17 -17.97 3.58
N GLY A 255 13.25 -18.01 2.83
CA GLY A 255 14.59 -17.76 3.36
C GLY A 255 15.56 -17.37 2.26
N LEU A 256 16.78 -16.99 2.63
CA LEU A 256 17.78 -16.48 1.68
C LEU A 256 18.22 -17.52 0.65
N GLU A 257 18.31 -18.78 1.04
CA GLU A 257 18.66 -19.88 0.12
C GLU A 257 17.56 -20.06 -0.93
N GLU A 258 16.30 -20.16 -0.50
CA GLU A 258 15.16 -20.27 -1.42
C GLU A 258 15.01 -19.04 -2.31
N LEU A 259 15.31 -17.82 -1.79
CA LEU A 259 15.36 -16.60 -2.60
C LEU A 259 16.31 -16.75 -3.80
N ILE A 260 17.53 -17.23 -3.56
CA ILE A 260 18.52 -17.43 -4.62
C ILE A 260 18.03 -18.49 -5.62
N GLN A 261 17.55 -19.62 -5.14
CA GLN A 261 17.00 -20.70 -5.96
C GLN A 261 15.82 -20.20 -6.83
N THR A 262 14.91 -19.43 -6.24
CA THR A 262 13.75 -18.83 -6.92
C THR A 262 14.19 -17.87 -8.02
N ILE A 263 15.12 -16.97 -7.73
CA ILE A 263 15.67 -16.03 -8.71
C ILE A 263 16.34 -16.79 -9.86
N ASP A 264 17.23 -17.74 -9.55
CA ASP A 264 17.96 -18.54 -10.55
C ASP A 264 17.01 -19.33 -11.47
N TYR A 265 15.95 -19.90 -10.87
CA TYR A 265 14.93 -20.61 -11.64
C TYR A 265 14.26 -19.68 -12.65
N TYR A 266 13.76 -18.51 -12.21
CA TYR A 266 13.01 -17.61 -13.08
C TYR A 266 13.89 -16.79 -14.03
N LEU A 267 15.17 -16.64 -13.78
CA LEU A 267 16.11 -16.12 -14.78
C LEU A 267 16.27 -17.05 -15.98
N LYS A 268 16.22 -18.37 -15.74
CA LYS A 268 16.35 -19.43 -16.77
C LYS A 268 15.01 -19.75 -17.45
N ASN A 269 13.87 -19.59 -16.75
CA ASN A 269 12.55 -20.01 -17.21
C ASN A 269 11.67 -18.80 -17.58
N ASN A 270 11.96 -18.19 -18.72
CA ASN A 270 11.31 -16.97 -19.19
C ASN A 270 9.79 -17.12 -19.37
N GLU A 271 9.32 -18.26 -19.92
CA GLU A 271 7.89 -18.45 -20.17
C GLU A 271 7.10 -18.58 -18.86
N ALA A 272 7.62 -19.34 -17.87
CA ALA A 272 7.01 -19.42 -16.55
C ALA A 272 6.96 -18.05 -15.86
N ARG A 273 8.06 -17.26 -15.96
CA ARG A 273 8.12 -15.90 -15.42
C ARG A 273 7.08 -14.99 -16.05
N LYS A 274 6.94 -14.99 -17.38
CA LYS A 274 5.96 -14.15 -18.08
C LYS A 274 4.52 -14.55 -17.77
N ALA A 275 4.24 -15.84 -17.60
CA ALA A 275 2.91 -16.31 -17.23
C ALA A 275 2.49 -15.76 -15.85
N ILE A 276 3.35 -15.89 -14.85
CA ILE A 276 3.10 -15.35 -13.49
C ILE A 276 2.99 -13.81 -13.53
N GLN A 277 3.86 -13.14 -14.28
CA GLN A 277 3.81 -11.67 -14.44
C GLN A 277 2.46 -11.21 -14.99
N ALA A 278 1.93 -11.87 -16.02
CA ALA A 278 0.65 -11.52 -16.62
C ALA A 278 -0.54 -11.78 -15.67
N GLU A 279 -0.58 -12.94 -15.00
CA GLU A 279 -1.65 -13.26 -14.06
C GLU A 279 -1.57 -12.38 -12.80
N GLY A 280 -0.37 -12.08 -12.31
CA GLY A 280 -0.18 -11.16 -11.18
C GLY A 280 -0.69 -9.75 -11.47
N GLN A 281 -0.40 -9.20 -12.66
CA GLN A 281 -0.92 -7.89 -13.07
C GLN A 281 -2.44 -7.91 -13.16
N LYS A 282 -3.01 -8.89 -13.83
CA LYS A 282 -4.46 -9.05 -14.01
C LYS A 282 -5.18 -9.13 -12.67
N GLU A 283 -4.70 -9.94 -11.74
CA GLU A 283 -5.33 -10.09 -10.42
C GLU A 283 -5.19 -8.81 -9.59
N CYS A 284 -4.02 -8.18 -9.57
CA CYS A 284 -3.81 -6.92 -8.85
C CYS A 284 -4.77 -5.82 -9.33
N LEU A 285 -4.93 -5.65 -10.63
CA LEU A 285 -5.82 -4.63 -11.19
C LEU A 285 -7.30 -4.95 -10.95
N LYS A 286 -7.65 -6.23 -10.86
CA LYS A 286 -9.01 -6.70 -10.61
C LYS A 286 -9.44 -6.56 -9.16
N THR A 287 -8.53 -6.70 -8.18
CA THR A 287 -8.90 -6.86 -6.76
C THR A 287 -8.21 -5.88 -5.81
N ALA A 288 -7.05 -5.35 -6.16
CA ALA A 288 -6.16 -4.65 -5.24
C ALA A 288 -5.86 -3.20 -5.64
N THR A 289 -6.86 -2.46 -6.13
CA THR A 289 -6.74 -1.02 -6.38
C THR A 289 -7.22 -0.20 -5.20
N PHE A 290 -6.77 1.05 -5.06
CA PHE A 290 -7.31 1.95 -4.04
C PHE A 290 -8.83 2.10 -4.12
N LYS A 291 -9.42 2.01 -5.32
CA LYS A 291 -10.88 2.01 -5.48
C LYS A 291 -11.54 0.83 -4.76
N HIS A 292 -10.94 -0.37 -4.78
CA HIS A 292 -11.41 -1.52 -4.02
C HIS A 292 -11.28 -1.28 -2.52
N ARG A 293 -10.15 -0.74 -2.08
CA ARG A 293 -9.91 -0.43 -0.65
C ARG A 293 -10.87 0.61 -0.10
N ILE A 294 -11.17 1.65 -0.88
CA ILE A 294 -12.17 2.65 -0.47
C ILE A 294 -13.57 2.06 -0.39
N LYS A 295 -13.96 1.17 -1.29
CA LYS A 295 -15.22 0.44 -1.17
C LYS A 295 -15.28 -0.37 0.13
N GLU A 296 -14.26 -1.18 0.40
CA GLU A 296 -14.15 -1.99 1.62
C GLU A 296 -14.19 -1.11 2.88
N MET A 297 -13.49 0.03 2.87
CA MET A 297 -13.54 1.02 3.95
C MET A 297 -14.97 1.52 4.17
N LEU A 298 -15.65 1.95 3.13
CA LEU A 298 -17.00 2.50 3.21
C LEU A 298 -18.04 1.44 3.59
N GLU A 299 -17.90 0.22 3.11
CA GLU A 299 -18.70 -0.94 3.53
C GLU A 299 -18.54 -1.19 5.04
N THR A 300 -17.31 -1.13 5.55
CA THR A 300 -17.05 -1.27 6.99
C THR A 300 -17.67 -0.14 7.81
N ILE A 301 -17.62 1.10 7.31
CA ILE A 301 -18.11 2.29 8.02
C ILE A 301 -19.65 2.37 8.03
N TYR A 302 -20.29 1.95 6.95
CA TYR A 302 -21.73 2.14 6.77
C TYR A 302 -22.53 0.82 6.78
N GLY A 303 -21.87 -0.33 6.87
CA GLY A 303 -22.53 -1.65 6.99
C GLY A 303 -23.25 -2.08 5.70
N GLU A 304 -22.80 -1.61 4.56
CA GLU A 304 -23.45 -1.83 3.26
C GLU A 304 -22.63 -2.70 2.32
#